data_93d58722d0a9ea92dfa36b4309fa75f8
#
_entry.id   93d58722d0a9ea92dfa36b4309fa75f8
#
_cell.length_a   1.000
_cell.length_b   1.000
_cell.length_c   1.000
_cell.angle_alpha   90.00
_cell.angle_beta   90.00
_cell.angle_gamma   90.00
#
_symmetry.space_group_name_H-M   'P 1'
#
loop_
_entity.id
_entity.type
_entity.pdbx_description
1 polymer ?
#
loop_
_entity_poly.entity_id
_entity_poly.type
_entity_poly.pdbx_seq_one_letter_code
_entity_poly.pdbx_strand_id
1 'polypeptide(L)'
;MDIEVRRLGPGDEDAVHAAGTLFDAAPQLDATQRFLAEPANHLLVAYDDGLPVGFVSGVELTHPDKGTEMFLYELGVDEPARGRGVGRTLVEALAAVAREAGCYDMWVLADADNAAAHATYARACGRESSRPVLLEWDFRR
;
A
#
# COMPACT_ATOMS: atom_id res chain seq x y z
N MET A 1 10.61 18.98 -0.36
CA MET A 1 10.67 17.66 0.29
C MET A 1 11.13 16.63 -0.72
N ASP A 2 12.26 16.02 -0.46
CA ASP A 2 12.80 14.97 -1.30
C ASP A 2 12.33 13.62 -0.76
N ILE A 3 11.43 12.98 -1.47
CA ILE A 3 10.85 11.70 -1.06
C ILE A 3 11.62 10.57 -1.76
N GLU A 4 12.18 9.67 -0.96
CA GLU A 4 12.76 8.41 -1.44
C GLU A 4 11.78 7.30 -1.11
N VAL A 5 11.44 6.49 -2.12
CA VAL A 5 10.59 5.31 -1.93
C VAL A 5 11.46 4.07 -1.97
N ARG A 6 11.37 3.24 -0.94
CA ARG A 6 12.09 1.97 -0.87
C ARG A 6 11.11 0.82 -0.79
N ARG A 7 11.41 -0.23 -1.53
CA ARG A 7 10.69 -1.49 -1.43
C ARG A 7 11.36 -2.34 -0.34
N LEU A 8 10.57 -2.77 0.65
CA LEU A 8 11.07 -3.62 1.71
C LEU A 8 10.85 -5.09 1.34
N GLY A 9 11.77 -5.94 1.74
CA GLY A 9 11.74 -7.38 1.47
C GLY A 9 12.30 -8.17 2.64
N PRO A 10 12.56 -9.49 2.45
CA PRO A 10 13.13 -10.32 3.51
C PRO A 10 14.41 -9.71 4.08
N GLY A 11 14.50 -9.64 5.40
CA GLY A 11 15.62 -9.01 6.11
C GLY A 11 15.34 -7.57 6.54
N ASP A 12 14.27 -6.96 6.07
CA ASP A 12 13.92 -5.55 6.37
C ASP A 12 12.96 -5.40 7.55
N GLU A 13 12.90 -6.37 8.46
CA GLU A 13 12.02 -6.34 9.63
C GLU A 13 12.25 -5.09 10.49
N ASP A 14 13.52 -4.69 10.64
CA ASP A 14 13.85 -3.49 11.41
C ASP A 14 13.30 -2.22 10.76
N ALA A 15 13.33 -2.15 9.43
CA ALA A 15 12.76 -1.02 8.69
C ALA A 15 11.23 -0.95 8.86
N VAL A 16 10.56 -2.09 8.88
CA VAL A 16 9.12 -2.16 9.16
C VAL A 16 8.83 -1.67 10.57
N HIS A 17 9.60 -2.13 11.55
CA HIS A 17 9.46 -1.69 12.94
C HIS A 17 9.68 -0.18 13.07
N ALA A 18 10.69 0.35 12.40
CA ALA A 18 10.99 1.79 12.44
C ALA A 18 9.86 2.64 11.84
N ALA A 19 9.10 2.07 10.90
CA ALA A 19 7.93 2.72 10.29
C ALA A 19 6.63 2.41 11.06
N GLY A 20 6.72 1.81 12.24
CA GLY A 20 5.59 1.22 12.95
C GLY A 20 4.44 2.17 13.26
N THR A 21 4.72 3.46 13.46
CA THR A 21 3.69 4.46 13.76
C THR A 21 2.81 4.79 12.57
N LEU A 22 3.20 4.39 11.36
CA LEU A 22 2.40 4.60 10.16
C LEU A 22 1.27 3.58 10.00
N PHE A 23 1.38 2.43 10.68
CA PHE A 23 0.38 1.37 10.62
C PHE A 23 -0.71 1.58 11.67
N ASP A 24 -1.87 0.98 11.46
CA ASP A 24 -3.00 1.06 12.39
C ASP A 24 -2.68 0.42 13.75
N ALA A 25 -1.82 -0.60 13.74
CA ALA A 25 -1.38 -1.29 14.95
C ALA A 25 0.13 -1.53 14.88
N ALA A 26 0.75 -1.79 16.02
CA ALA A 26 2.18 -2.09 16.06
C ALA A 26 2.50 -3.34 15.25
N PRO A 27 3.56 -3.33 14.42
CA PRO A 27 3.96 -4.51 13.66
C PRO A 27 4.27 -5.69 14.59
N GLN A 28 3.83 -6.89 14.18
CA GLN A 28 4.13 -8.13 14.86
C GLN A 28 5.26 -8.82 14.12
N LEU A 29 6.27 -9.32 14.84
CA LEU A 29 7.46 -9.89 14.22
C LEU A 29 7.14 -11.07 13.30
N ASP A 30 6.35 -12.04 13.78
CA ASP A 30 6.01 -13.22 12.98
C ASP A 30 5.25 -12.85 11.70
N ALA A 31 4.25 -11.97 11.82
CA ALA A 31 3.46 -11.52 10.69
C ALA A 31 4.33 -10.73 9.70
N THR A 32 5.23 -9.89 10.21
CA THR A 32 6.16 -9.12 9.38
C THR A 32 7.07 -10.03 8.58
N GLN A 33 7.67 -11.04 9.23
CA GLN A 33 8.55 -12.00 8.55
C GLN A 33 7.81 -12.75 7.45
N ARG A 34 6.59 -13.21 7.74
CA ARG A 34 5.76 -13.94 6.76
C ARG A 34 5.34 -13.03 5.61
N PHE A 35 4.98 -11.79 5.91
CA PHE A 35 4.62 -10.81 4.88
C PHE A 35 5.79 -10.56 3.94
N LEU A 36 6.96 -10.28 4.48
CA LEU A 36 8.14 -9.95 3.67
C LEU A 36 8.67 -11.15 2.87
N ALA A 37 8.46 -12.36 3.37
CA ALA A 37 8.90 -13.59 2.69
C ALA A 37 8.02 -13.96 1.50
N GLU A 38 6.79 -13.47 1.42
CA GLU A 38 5.87 -13.82 0.34
C GLU A 38 6.10 -12.91 -0.87
N PRO A 39 6.56 -13.47 -2.02
CA PRO A 39 6.85 -12.65 -3.20
C PRO A 39 5.66 -11.88 -3.76
N ALA A 40 4.43 -12.35 -3.52
CA ALA A 40 3.23 -11.66 -3.98
C ALA A 40 2.89 -10.44 -3.14
N ASN A 41 3.49 -10.29 -1.98
CA ASN A 41 3.28 -9.14 -1.09
C ASN A 41 4.28 -8.04 -1.39
N HIS A 42 3.80 -6.79 -1.37
CA HIS A 42 4.63 -5.62 -1.61
C HIS A 42 4.43 -4.59 -0.51
N LEU A 43 5.53 -4.03 -0.04
CA LEU A 43 5.53 -2.94 0.92
C LEU A 43 6.52 -1.89 0.45
N LEU A 44 6.02 -0.70 0.15
CA LEU A 44 6.84 0.45 -0.22
C LEU A 44 6.73 1.49 0.89
N VAL A 45 7.85 2.00 1.32
CA VAL A 45 7.90 3.04 2.35
C VAL A 45 8.55 4.29 1.76
N ALA A 46 7.90 5.43 1.99
CA ALA A 46 8.41 6.74 1.61
C ALA A 46 9.18 7.35 2.76
N TYR A 47 10.37 7.86 2.46
CA TYR A 47 11.25 8.51 3.43
C TYR A 47 11.49 9.95 3.02
N ASP A 48 11.46 10.83 4.01
CA ASP A 48 11.88 12.22 3.88
C ASP A 48 13.10 12.39 4.76
N ASP A 49 14.27 12.62 4.14
CA ASP A 49 15.54 12.75 4.85
C ASP A 49 15.78 11.58 5.83
N GLY A 50 15.51 10.37 5.36
CA GLY A 50 15.72 9.14 6.13
C GLY A 50 14.62 8.80 7.13
N LEU A 51 13.60 9.64 7.29
CA LEU A 51 12.49 9.39 8.19
C LEU A 51 11.29 8.81 7.43
N PRO A 52 10.69 7.71 7.90
CA PRO A 52 9.51 7.17 7.23
C PRO A 52 8.32 8.11 7.40
N VAL A 53 7.72 8.51 6.29
CA VAL A 53 6.60 9.46 6.27
C VAL A 53 5.34 8.90 5.63
N GLY A 54 5.42 7.72 5.04
CA GLY A 54 4.26 7.07 4.44
C GLY A 54 4.59 5.68 3.98
N PHE A 55 3.55 4.89 3.72
CA PHE A 55 3.71 3.55 3.17
C PHE A 55 2.53 3.20 2.27
N VAL A 56 2.74 2.24 1.39
CA VAL A 56 1.68 1.58 0.63
C VAL A 56 1.96 0.09 0.63
N SER A 57 0.94 -0.71 0.82
CA SER A 57 1.04 -2.16 0.68
C SER A 57 0.15 -2.65 -0.45
N GLY A 58 0.60 -3.70 -1.12
CA GLY A 58 -0.13 -4.33 -2.19
C GLY A 58 0.08 -5.83 -2.18
N VAL A 59 -0.86 -6.54 -2.78
CA VAL A 59 -0.76 -7.98 -2.94
C VAL A 59 -1.18 -8.37 -4.35
N GLU A 60 -0.40 -9.27 -4.96
CA GLU A 60 -0.74 -9.83 -6.27
C GLU A 60 -1.76 -10.94 -6.08
N LEU A 61 -2.90 -10.81 -6.75
CA LEU A 61 -3.96 -11.81 -6.75
C LEU A 61 -4.01 -12.46 -8.13
N THR A 62 -3.71 -13.75 -8.18
CA THR A 62 -3.70 -14.49 -9.45
C THR A 62 -4.96 -15.32 -9.59
N HIS A 63 -5.60 -15.19 -10.73
CA HIS A 63 -6.82 -15.92 -11.09
C HIS A 63 -6.50 -16.94 -12.19
N PRO A 64 -7.06 -18.14 -12.14
CA PRO A 64 -6.73 -19.14 -13.15
C PRO A 64 -7.19 -18.78 -14.57
N ASP A 65 -8.17 -17.90 -14.71
CA ASP A 65 -8.76 -17.54 -16.00
C ASP A 65 -8.36 -16.13 -16.48
N LYS A 66 -7.86 -15.25 -15.61
CA LYS A 66 -7.66 -13.84 -15.96
C LYS A 66 -6.23 -13.33 -15.81
N GLY A 67 -5.39 -14.06 -15.10
CA GLY A 67 -4.04 -13.60 -14.79
C GLY A 67 -3.96 -12.94 -13.42
N THR A 68 -3.15 -11.90 -13.29
CA THR A 68 -2.80 -11.32 -12.00
C THR A 68 -3.22 -9.86 -11.91
N GLU A 69 -3.83 -9.51 -10.80
CA GLU A 69 -4.18 -8.14 -10.41
C GLU A 69 -3.32 -7.70 -9.24
N MET A 70 -3.09 -6.40 -9.12
CA MET A 70 -2.52 -5.83 -7.91
C MET A 70 -3.66 -5.24 -7.06
N PHE A 71 -3.80 -5.74 -5.84
CA PHE A 71 -4.69 -5.14 -4.85
C PHE A 71 -3.87 -4.21 -3.97
N LEU A 72 -4.11 -2.90 -4.09
CA LEU A 72 -3.58 -1.91 -3.15
C LEU A 72 -4.37 -2.04 -1.86
N TYR A 73 -3.73 -2.56 -0.81
CA TYR A 73 -4.43 -2.88 0.43
C TYR A 73 -4.51 -1.70 1.39
N GLU A 74 -3.37 -1.08 1.69
CA GLU A 74 -3.31 0.05 2.60
C GLU A 74 -2.41 1.16 2.06
N LEU A 75 -2.80 2.39 2.36
CA LEU A 75 -2.01 3.59 2.10
C LEU A 75 -2.08 4.46 3.34
N GLY A 76 -0.93 4.77 3.93
CA GLY A 76 -0.86 5.65 5.08
C GLY A 76 0.19 6.72 4.87
N VAL A 77 -0.15 7.96 5.23
CA VAL A 77 0.78 9.09 5.19
C VAL A 77 0.75 9.76 6.55
N ASP A 78 1.92 9.98 7.11
CA ASP A 78 2.06 10.67 8.39
C ASP A 78 1.43 12.05 8.32
N GLU A 79 0.67 12.45 9.33
CA GLU A 79 -0.12 13.67 9.31
C GLU A 79 0.69 14.91 8.90
N PRO A 80 1.89 15.17 9.48
CA PRO A 80 2.67 16.33 9.07
C PRO A 80 3.13 16.31 7.61
N ALA A 81 3.15 15.14 6.98
CA ALA A 81 3.59 14.98 5.59
C ALA A 81 2.44 15.02 4.59
N ARG A 82 1.21 15.12 5.05
CA ARG A 82 0.03 15.14 4.17
C ARG A 82 -0.04 16.44 3.35
N GLY A 83 -0.68 16.35 2.19
CA GLY A 83 -0.84 17.49 1.28
C GLY A 83 0.41 17.82 0.48
N ARG A 84 1.42 16.95 0.47
CA ARG A 84 2.70 17.18 -0.23
C ARG A 84 2.97 16.17 -1.35
N GLY A 85 1.97 15.37 -1.71
CA GLY A 85 2.10 14.41 -2.81
C GLY A 85 2.72 13.06 -2.42
N VAL A 86 2.94 12.79 -1.14
CA VAL A 86 3.52 11.52 -0.68
C VAL A 86 2.62 10.34 -1.04
N GLY A 87 1.33 10.45 -0.79
CA GLY A 87 0.36 9.40 -1.13
C GLY A 87 0.33 9.11 -2.62
N ARG A 88 0.27 10.14 -3.44
CA ARG A 88 0.33 9.99 -4.90
C ARG A 88 1.60 9.29 -5.34
N THR A 89 2.76 9.72 -4.82
CA THR A 89 4.06 9.11 -5.15
C THR A 89 4.07 7.62 -4.82
N LEU A 90 3.53 7.24 -3.66
CA LEU A 90 3.45 5.84 -3.25
C LEU A 90 2.51 5.02 -4.16
N VAL A 91 1.35 5.55 -4.50
CA VAL A 91 0.41 4.87 -5.40
C VAL A 91 1.03 4.67 -6.78
N GLU A 92 1.68 5.70 -7.31
CA GLU A 92 2.37 5.61 -8.61
C GLU A 92 3.52 4.59 -8.57
N ALA A 93 4.24 4.52 -7.45
CA ALA A 93 5.33 3.55 -7.28
C ALA A 93 4.77 2.11 -7.25
N LEU A 94 3.67 1.87 -6.55
CA LEU A 94 3.04 0.55 -6.54
C LEU A 94 2.49 0.18 -7.92
N ALA A 95 1.93 1.15 -8.65
CA ALA A 95 1.46 0.92 -10.01
C ALA A 95 2.61 0.49 -10.93
N ALA A 96 3.81 1.07 -10.75
CA ALA A 96 4.99 0.67 -11.50
C ALA A 96 5.39 -0.78 -11.17
N VAL A 97 5.37 -1.15 -9.89
CA VAL A 97 5.61 -2.53 -9.47
C VAL A 97 4.59 -3.49 -10.10
N ALA A 98 3.32 -3.10 -10.10
CA ALA A 98 2.25 -3.91 -10.71
C ALA A 98 2.50 -4.15 -12.20
N ARG A 99 2.87 -3.11 -12.94
CA ARG A 99 3.18 -3.24 -14.38
C ARG A 99 4.38 -4.16 -14.61
N GLU A 100 5.44 -4.02 -13.84
CA GLU A 100 6.63 -4.86 -13.94
C GLU A 100 6.31 -6.32 -13.63
N ALA A 101 5.41 -6.56 -12.68
CA ALA A 101 4.98 -7.91 -12.30
C ALA A 101 4.01 -8.53 -13.32
N GLY A 102 3.60 -7.78 -14.34
CA GLY A 102 2.66 -8.28 -15.36
C GLY A 102 1.20 -8.25 -14.94
N CYS A 103 0.86 -7.45 -13.93
CA CYS A 103 -0.54 -7.28 -13.53
C CYS A 103 -1.33 -6.57 -14.63
N TYR A 104 -2.55 -7.06 -14.89
CA TYR A 104 -3.40 -6.41 -15.90
C TYR A 104 -4.15 -5.21 -15.34
N ASP A 105 -4.28 -5.08 -14.03
CA ASP A 105 -4.84 -3.90 -13.38
C ASP A 105 -4.34 -3.74 -11.94
N MET A 106 -4.73 -2.65 -11.33
CA MET A 106 -4.58 -2.39 -9.91
C MET A 106 -5.86 -1.76 -9.39
N TRP A 107 -6.31 -2.17 -8.22
CA TRP A 107 -7.52 -1.64 -7.62
C TRP A 107 -7.37 -1.46 -6.12
N VAL A 108 -8.20 -0.58 -5.56
CA VAL A 108 -8.22 -0.27 -4.14
C VAL A 108 -9.67 -0.03 -3.72
N LEU A 109 -9.99 -0.37 -2.48
CA LEU A 109 -11.27 -0.04 -1.87
C LEU A 109 -11.08 1.18 -0.98
N ALA A 110 -11.95 2.18 -1.15
CA ALA A 110 -11.96 3.38 -0.33
C ALA A 110 -13.39 3.67 0.09
N ASP A 111 -13.56 4.17 1.32
CA ASP A 111 -14.88 4.59 1.77
C ASP A 111 -15.40 5.72 0.88
N ALA A 112 -16.69 5.67 0.55
CA ALA A 112 -17.29 6.64 -0.38
C ALA A 112 -17.16 8.08 0.10
N ASP A 113 -17.11 8.31 1.40
CA ASP A 113 -17.00 9.63 2.02
C ASP A 113 -15.57 10.07 2.35
N ASN A 114 -14.56 9.25 2.04
CA ASN A 114 -13.16 9.60 2.27
C ASN A 114 -12.63 10.47 1.12
N ALA A 115 -12.92 11.77 1.17
CA ALA A 115 -12.55 12.69 0.11
C ALA A 115 -11.03 12.78 -0.11
N ALA A 116 -10.23 12.69 0.96
CA ALA A 116 -8.78 12.76 0.85
C ALA A 116 -8.21 11.56 0.07
N ALA A 117 -8.71 10.36 0.35
CA ALA A 117 -8.32 9.15 -0.38
C ALA A 117 -8.71 9.25 -1.85
N HIS A 118 -9.95 9.65 -2.14
CA HIS A 118 -10.42 9.82 -3.52
C HIS A 118 -9.57 10.82 -4.30
N ALA A 119 -9.20 11.94 -3.69
CA ALA A 119 -8.35 12.94 -4.32
C ALA A 119 -6.95 12.38 -4.63
N THR A 120 -6.36 11.64 -3.69
CA THR A 120 -5.04 11.03 -3.87
C THR A 120 -5.06 10.02 -5.01
N TYR A 121 -6.05 9.13 -5.03
CA TYR A 121 -6.15 8.12 -6.09
C TYR A 121 -6.43 8.74 -7.45
N ALA A 122 -7.26 9.76 -7.51
CA ALA A 122 -7.53 10.48 -8.77
C ALA A 122 -6.27 11.14 -9.33
N ARG A 123 -5.44 11.74 -8.47
CA ARG A 123 -4.16 12.35 -8.89
C ARG A 123 -3.18 11.31 -9.41
N ALA A 124 -3.28 10.08 -8.95
CA ALA A 124 -2.49 8.95 -9.45
C ALA A 124 -3.17 8.21 -10.60
N CYS A 125 -4.15 8.85 -11.24
CA CYS A 125 -4.89 8.34 -12.40
C CYS A 125 -5.85 7.18 -12.12
N GLY A 126 -6.19 6.96 -10.86
CA GLY A 126 -7.26 6.03 -10.49
C GLY A 126 -8.62 6.64 -10.81
N ARG A 127 -9.57 5.79 -11.12
CA ARG A 127 -10.94 6.21 -11.40
C ARG A 127 -11.93 5.27 -10.73
N GLU A 128 -13.02 5.81 -10.25
CA GLU A 128 -14.09 5.03 -9.65
C GLU A 128 -14.75 4.15 -10.70
N SER A 129 -14.80 2.84 -10.46
CA SER A 129 -15.45 1.89 -11.37
C SER A 129 -16.77 1.35 -10.83
N SER A 130 -16.89 1.22 -9.50
CA SER A 130 -18.08 0.70 -8.86
C SER A 130 -18.11 1.11 -7.39
N ARG A 131 -19.22 0.82 -6.71
CA ARG A 131 -19.40 1.10 -5.28
C ARG A 131 -19.79 -0.16 -4.54
N PRO A 132 -18.83 -1.07 -4.29
CA PRO A 132 -19.12 -2.33 -3.61
C PRO A 132 -19.48 -2.10 -2.15
N VAL A 133 -20.12 -3.11 -1.56
CA VAL A 133 -20.38 -3.18 -0.13
C VAL A 133 -19.39 -4.18 0.46
N LEU A 134 -18.71 -3.79 1.54
CA LEU A 134 -17.81 -4.68 2.26
C LEU A 134 -18.62 -5.57 3.22
N LEU A 135 -18.45 -6.88 3.11
CA LEU A 135 -19.02 -7.87 4.02
C LEU A 135 -17.86 -8.56 4.72
N GLU A 136 -17.94 -8.71 6.02
CA GLU A 136 -16.85 -9.23 6.82
C GLU A 136 -17.25 -10.44 7.66
N TRP A 137 -16.29 -11.35 7.84
CA TRP A 137 -16.38 -12.44 8.82
C TRP A 137 -15.23 -12.24 9.80
N ASP A 138 -15.54 -11.96 11.06
CA ASP A 138 -14.52 -11.75 12.09
C ASP A 138 -14.37 -13.04 12.90
N PHE A 139 -13.21 -13.68 12.79
CA PHE A 139 -12.91 -14.95 13.45
C PHE A 139 -12.20 -14.79 14.79
N ARG A 140 -11.98 -13.56 15.24
CA ARG A 140 -11.26 -13.28 16.48
C ARG A 140 -12.14 -13.39 17.71
N ARG A 141 -13.43 -13.69 17.59
CA ARG A 141 -14.39 -13.81 18.67
C ARG A 141 -14.53 -15.25 19.12
#